data_329ff5d9e598ce465ec31652a6e805aa
#
_entry.id   329ff5d9e598ce465ec31652a6e805aa
#
_cell.length_a   1.000
_cell.length_b   1.000
_cell.length_c   1.000
_cell.angle_alpha   90.00
_cell.angle_beta   90.00
_cell.angle_gamma   90.00
#
_symmetry.space_group_name_H-M   'P 1'
#
loop_
_entity.id
_entity.type
_entity.pdbx_description
1 polymer ?
#
loop_
_entity_poly.entity_id
_entity_poly.type
_entity_poly.pdbx_seq_one_letter_code
_entity_poly.pdbx_strand_id
1 'polypeptide(L)'
;MANKCFIKKAKGMVIGVSLLHLLTFSPLTASAQVSKNVTVDAVGKLSEQIGNDEKFKISELKVSGPLNAADIKLLQQIVNRTKANEKKGECVVTSVDISEAVFTEGKTPVPTNTLPNGLFQGAGKLTKVVLPAGITSLGKSCFEDCSSLTSVQIPESVTILDDETFKDCENLTSVTIPQSVTKLGDEVFENCKALTEIEIPEGVKTIGKQAFNGCKSLNNINIKAKIDKIDNTAFKDCESLSAITLPESVKSIGTDAFRDCKNLANVELPEDCKEIGNSAFEDCQSLAKIDLTKVEKMGSNAFEECKSLQAVNFDKLSKLGSGVFKNCVALKIVTIEGGLDEIGSDTFQGCTSLDSISLPATVKTIGNSAFEKCQSLGQIDLPSALTKIGSEAFEECTSLRQIIVPTMVKSIGSSAFEGCVMLDSVVINGMITEVDSKTFYRCNALRCITLPNSIKKIDTKAFQECTSLQGIDLPVSLTSIGDDAFEKCSSLQSIKLPVAVTSIGSDAFMECTMLTKVELSTALKKIGGSAFAKCPSLKEVILNSPAPPSISKSTFKGCMPAYIIPRGSLSVYIANKDWKHITGYREKQ
;
A
#
# COMPACT_ATOMS: atom_id res chain seq x y z
N MET A 1 -41.26 15.71 -33.48
CA MET A 1 -40.78 16.18 -34.78
C MET A 1 -39.41 15.56 -34.95
N ALA A 2 -39.27 14.43 -35.52
CA ALA A 2 -39.33 14.05 -36.94
C ALA A 2 -38.04 14.43 -37.71
N ASN A 3 -37.30 13.32 -38.05
CA ASN A 3 -36.62 13.12 -39.36
C ASN A 3 -35.21 13.69 -39.55
N LYS A 4 -34.31 13.07 -40.21
CA LYS A 4 -34.27 11.99 -41.24
C LYS A 4 -32.86 11.46 -41.47
N CYS A 5 -32.80 10.18 -41.70
CA CYS A 5 -31.84 9.33 -42.42
C CYS A 5 -31.23 9.95 -43.68
N PHE A 6 -29.92 9.66 -43.95
CA PHE A 6 -29.40 9.65 -45.33
C PHE A 6 -28.43 8.50 -45.54
N ILE A 7 -28.92 7.54 -46.30
CA ILE A 7 -28.13 6.48 -46.94
C ILE A 7 -27.58 7.02 -48.26
N LYS A 8 -26.29 6.82 -48.57
CA LYS A 8 -25.78 6.91 -49.92
C LYS A 8 -25.09 5.62 -50.35
N LYS A 9 -25.72 4.91 -51.26
CA LYS A 9 -25.16 3.85 -52.10
C LYS A 9 -24.19 4.43 -53.09
N ALA A 10 -23.06 3.73 -53.38
CA ALA A 10 -22.39 3.79 -54.67
C ALA A 10 -21.96 2.38 -55.08
N LYS A 11 -22.29 2.09 -56.32
CA LYS A 11 -22.15 0.82 -57.03
C LYS A 11 -20.71 0.59 -57.55
N GLY A 12 -20.21 -0.61 -57.47
CA GLY A 12 -19.82 -1.46 -58.59
C GLY A 12 -18.43 -1.28 -59.18
N MET A 13 -17.59 -2.30 -59.04
CA MET A 13 -16.94 -2.91 -60.20
C MET A 13 -16.34 -4.27 -59.81
N VAL A 14 -16.78 -5.29 -60.52
CA VAL A 14 -16.30 -6.67 -60.45
C VAL A 14 -15.08 -6.77 -61.38
N ILE A 15 -13.93 -7.22 -60.88
CA ILE A 15 -12.91 -7.90 -61.68
C ILE A 15 -12.44 -9.09 -60.82
N GLY A 16 -12.79 -10.28 -61.32
CA GLY A 16 -12.36 -11.53 -60.74
C GLY A 16 -10.93 -11.86 -61.16
N VAL A 17 -10.14 -12.28 -60.19
CA VAL A 17 -8.99 -13.17 -60.43
C VAL A 17 -9.05 -14.24 -59.33
N SER A 18 -9.45 -15.42 -59.75
CA SER A 18 -9.37 -16.63 -58.94
C SER A 18 -7.91 -17.02 -58.76
N LEU A 19 -7.39 -16.91 -57.50
CA LEU A 19 -6.20 -17.64 -57.11
C LEU A 19 -6.63 -18.64 -56.03
N LEU A 20 -6.88 -19.86 -56.48
CA LEU A 20 -7.09 -21.05 -55.64
C LEU A 20 -5.75 -21.37 -54.96
N HIS A 21 -5.52 -20.84 -53.77
CA HIS A 21 -4.49 -21.37 -52.88
C HIS A 21 -5.07 -22.62 -52.24
N LEU A 22 -4.65 -23.76 -52.76
CA LEU A 22 -4.72 -25.03 -52.04
C LEU A 22 -3.93 -24.88 -50.77
N LEU A 23 -4.61 -24.53 -49.67
CA LEU A 23 -4.16 -24.86 -48.31
C LEU A 23 -4.17 -26.39 -48.22
N THR A 24 -3.02 -27.00 -48.47
CA THR A 24 -2.75 -28.33 -48.03
C THR A 24 -2.79 -28.31 -46.51
N PHE A 25 -3.95 -28.64 -45.95
CA PHE A 25 -4.01 -29.10 -44.57
C PHE A 25 -3.15 -30.37 -44.54
N SER A 26 -1.90 -30.23 -44.06
CA SER A 26 -1.19 -31.40 -43.56
C SER A 26 -2.08 -31.97 -42.46
N PRO A 27 -2.50 -33.23 -42.56
CA PRO A 27 -3.19 -33.84 -41.43
C PRO A 27 -2.25 -33.71 -40.24
N LEU A 28 -2.69 -33.03 -39.14
CA LEU A 28 -2.08 -33.29 -37.86
C LEU A 28 -2.11 -34.79 -37.70
N THR A 29 -0.97 -35.44 -37.91
CA THR A 29 -0.83 -36.86 -37.54
C THR A 29 -0.98 -36.86 -36.03
N ALA A 30 -2.17 -37.24 -35.55
CA ALA A 30 -2.36 -37.64 -34.18
C ALA A 30 -1.28 -38.70 -33.93
N SER A 31 -0.26 -38.41 -33.15
CA SER A 31 0.75 -39.36 -32.76
C SER A 31 -0.03 -40.55 -32.15
N ALA A 32 0.20 -41.73 -32.66
CA ALA A 32 -0.53 -42.90 -32.17
C ALA A 32 -0.33 -42.98 -30.66
N GLN A 33 -1.42 -42.99 -29.90
CA GLN A 33 -1.42 -43.10 -28.45
C GLN A 33 -0.78 -44.44 -28.08
N VAL A 34 0.35 -44.40 -27.35
CA VAL A 34 1.08 -45.60 -26.96
C VAL A 34 0.78 -45.89 -25.50
N SER A 35 -0.08 -46.91 -25.27
CA SER A 35 -0.37 -47.41 -23.93
C SER A 35 0.62 -48.51 -23.55
N LYS A 36 1.19 -48.43 -22.36
CA LYS A 36 2.12 -49.41 -21.80
C LYS A 36 1.70 -49.84 -20.41
N ASN A 37 1.54 -51.16 -20.25
CA ASN A 37 1.30 -51.80 -18.95
C ASN A 37 2.55 -52.56 -18.54
N VAL A 38 3.02 -52.35 -17.33
CA VAL A 38 4.24 -52.93 -16.80
C VAL A 38 3.99 -53.49 -15.40
N THR A 39 4.34 -54.78 -15.23
CA THR A 39 4.35 -55.40 -13.91
C THR A 39 5.80 -55.62 -13.49
N VAL A 40 6.21 -54.98 -12.39
CA VAL A 40 7.55 -55.09 -11.86
C VAL A 40 7.60 -56.22 -10.84
N ASP A 41 8.28 -57.32 -11.19
CA ASP A 41 8.36 -58.52 -10.35
C ASP A 41 9.35 -58.39 -9.19
N ALA A 42 10.35 -57.48 -9.32
CA ALA A 42 11.35 -57.21 -8.29
C ALA A 42 11.80 -55.75 -8.33
N VAL A 43 12.16 -55.21 -7.19
CA VAL A 43 12.62 -53.80 -7.04
C VAL A 43 13.81 -53.48 -7.95
N GLY A 44 13.81 -52.30 -8.59
CA GLY A 44 14.86 -51.84 -9.49
C GLY A 44 14.79 -52.40 -10.91
N LYS A 45 13.73 -53.11 -11.27
CA LYS A 45 13.59 -53.81 -12.56
C LYS A 45 12.70 -53.10 -13.59
N LEU A 46 12.16 -51.92 -13.28
CA LEU A 46 11.34 -51.17 -14.22
C LEU A 46 12.10 -50.84 -15.52
N SER A 47 13.41 -50.55 -15.43
CA SER A 47 14.24 -50.22 -16.57
C SER A 47 14.50 -51.39 -17.53
N GLU A 48 14.28 -52.63 -17.10
CA GLU A 48 14.38 -53.81 -17.96
C GLU A 48 13.12 -53.96 -18.84
N GLN A 49 12.01 -53.34 -18.46
CA GLN A 49 10.74 -53.45 -19.16
C GLN A 49 10.39 -52.17 -19.98
N ILE A 50 11.01 -51.02 -19.70
CA ILE A 50 10.83 -49.79 -20.46
C ILE A 50 12.19 -49.36 -21.02
N GLY A 51 12.36 -49.55 -22.33
CA GLY A 51 13.57 -49.19 -23.04
C GLY A 51 13.81 -47.67 -23.12
N ASN A 52 15.07 -47.26 -23.24
CA ASN A 52 15.42 -45.85 -23.33
C ASN A 52 14.78 -45.10 -24.52
N ASP A 53 14.54 -45.79 -25.65
CA ASP A 53 13.93 -45.21 -26.85
C ASP A 53 12.40 -45.20 -26.80
N GLU A 54 11.80 -45.98 -25.91
CA GLU A 54 10.36 -46.17 -25.75
C GLU A 54 9.77 -45.17 -24.76
N LYS A 55 10.52 -44.84 -23.69
CA LYS A 55 10.04 -44.07 -22.55
C LYS A 55 9.47 -42.69 -22.91
N PHE A 56 9.90 -42.09 -24.02
CA PHE A 56 9.41 -40.78 -24.47
C PHE A 56 8.25 -40.87 -25.47
N LYS A 57 7.78 -42.08 -25.80
CA LYS A 57 6.65 -42.34 -26.74
C LYS A 57 5.38 -42.78 -26.01
N ILE A 58 5.49 -43.12 -24.72
CA ILE A 58 4.37 -43.60 -23.91
C ILE A 58 3.45 -42.40 -23.59
N SER A 59 2.18 -42.54 -23.95
CA SER A 59 1.14 -41.54 -23.63
C SER A 59 0.28 -41.98 -22.42
N GLU A 60 0.12 -43.31 -22.23
CA GLU A 60 -0.57 -43.87 -21.09
C GLU A 60 0.32 -44.95 -20.45
N LEU A 61 0.55 -44.85 -19.16
CA LEU A 61 1.41 -45.79 -18.44
C LEU A 61 0.68 -46.41 -17.25
N LYS A 62 0.60 -47.72 -17.19
CA LYS A 62 0.23 -48.46 -15.97
C LYS A 62 1.45 -49.19 -15.43
N VAL A 63 1.72 -49.01 -14.12
CA VAL A 63 2.81 -49.70 -13.41
C VAL A 63 2.26 -50.36 -12.16
N SER A 64 2.59 -51.63 -12.00
CA SER A 64 2.23 -52.44 -10.82
C SER A 64 3.47 -53.12 -10.22
N GLY A 65 3.37 -53.52 -8.95
CA GLY A 65 4.45 -54.21 -8.24
C GLY A 65 5.39 -53.31 -7.45
N PRO A 66 6.49 -53.86 -6.88
CA PRO A 66 7.36 -53.15 -5.96
C PRO A 66 8.33 -52.21 -6.68
N LEU A 67 8.36 -50.94 -6.27
CA LEU A 67 9.16 -49.87 -6.85
C LEU A 67 10.12 -49.29 -5.79
N ASN A 68 11.41 -49.21 -6.10
CA ASN A 68 12.39 -48.55 -5.27
C ASN A 68 12.82 -47.19 -5.87
N ALA A 69 13.82 -46.53 -5.24
CA ALA A 69 14.31 -45.20 -5.68
C ALA A 69 14.82 -45.19 -7.14
N ALA A 70 15.36 -46.30 -7.68
CA ALA A 70 15.79 -46.37 -9.08
C ALA A 70 14.59 -46.38 -10.04
N ASP A 71 13.55 -47.16 -9.71
CA ASP A 71 12.31 -47.23 -10.47
C ASP A 71 11.55 -45.90 -10.44
N ILE A 72 11.50 -45.23 -9.26
CA ILE A 72 10.90 -43.90 -9.08
C ILE A 72 11.62 -42.86 -9.94
N LYS A 73 12.97 -42.88 -9.96
CA LYS A 73 13.76 -42.01 -10.82
C LYS A 73 13.48 -42.21 -12.29
N LEU A 74 13.25 -43.44 -12.72
CA LEU A 74 12.85 -43.73 -14.10
C LEU A 74 11.44 -43.22 -14.40
N LEU A 75 10.47 -43.44 -13.49
CA LEU A 75 9.12 -42.86 -13.62
C LEU A 75 9.17 -41.34 -13.75
N GLN A 76 9.91 -40.67 -12.89
CA GLN A 76 10.13 -39.23 -12.97
C GLN A 76 10.68 -38.80 -14.35
N GLN A 77 11.65 -39.56 -14.93
CA GLN A 77 12.17 -39.27 -16.27
C GLN A 77 11.14 -39.47 -17.39
N ILE A 78 10.20 -40.40 -17.22
CA ILE A 78 9.13 -40.67 -18.18
C ILE A 78 8.06 -39.58 -18.16
N VAL A 79 7.69 -39.08 -16.96
CA VAL A 79 6.56 -38.16 -16.79
C VAL A 79 6.98 -36.69 -16.78
N ASN A 80 8.25 -36.37 -16.38
CA ASN A 80 8.68 -35.01 -16.12
C ASN A 80 9.40 -34.38 -17.33
N ARG A 81 9.15 -33.09 -17.53
CA ARG A 81 9.86 -32.26 -18.50
C ARG A 81 11.18 -31.77 -17.90
N THR A 82 12.27 -32.55 -18.02
CA THR A 82 13.59 -32.08 -17.60
C THR A 82 14.35 -31.45 -18.79
N LYS A 83 15.22 -30.45 -18.52
CA LYS A 83 16.12 -29.84 -19.55
C LYS A 83 16.94 -30.90 -20.32
N ALA A 84 17.19 -32.05 -19.71
CA ALA A 84 17.87 -33.18 -20.36
C ALA A 84 16.98 -33.91 -21.40
N ASN A 85 15.65 -33.82 -21.26
CA ASN A 85 14.66 -34.44 -22.11
C ASN A 85 14.21 -33.56 -23.27
N GLU A 86 14.37 -32.24 -23.17
CA GLU A 86 14.01 -31.27 -24.24
C GLU A 86 14.75 -31.53 -25.57
N LYS A 87 15.94 -32.14 -25.51
CA LYS A 87 16.72 -32.50 -26.71
C LYS A 87 16.37 -33.84 -27.32
N LYS A 88 15.51 -34.67 -26.65
CA LYS A 88 15.21 -36.05 -27.08
C LYS A 88 13.75 -36.32 -27.47
N GLY A 89 12.92 -35.31 -27.42
CA GLY A 89 11.49 -35.41 -27.71
C GLY A 89 10.63 -34.96 -26.54
N GLU A 90 9.45 -34.42 -26.82
CA GLU A 90 8.52 -33.99 -25.77
C GLU A 90 8.01 -35.21 -24.98
N CYS A 91 8.02 -35.11 -23.64
CA CYS A 91 7.25 -36.03 -22.80
C CYS A 91 5.76 -35.97 -23.23
N VAL A 92 5.20 -37.12 -23.58
CA VAL A 92 3.83 -37.23 -24.13
C VAL A 92 2.86 -37.87 -23.16
N VAL A 93 3.30 -38.24 -21.93
CA VAL A 93 2.46 -38.93 -20.95
C VAL A 93 1.34 -38.02 -20.48
N THR A 94 0.12 -38.48 -20.69
CA THR A 94 -1.13 -37.82 -20.29
C THR A 94 -1.86 -38.55 -19.17
N SER A 95 -1.59 -39.85 -18.99
CA SER A 95 -2.23 -40.68 -17.97
C SER A 95 -1.25 -41.67 -17.33
N VAL A 96 -1.30 -41.73 -15.99
CA VAL A 96 -0.50 -42.69 -15.20
C VAL A 96 -1.40 -43.40 -14.21
N ASP A 97 -1.37 -44.73 -14.24
CA ASP A 97 -2.03 -45.62 -13.27
C ASP A 97 -0.95 -46.33 -12.44
N ILE A 98 -0.86 -45.99 -11.16
CA ILE A 98 0.01 -46.66 -10.18
C ILE A 98 -0.80 -47.27 -9.03
N SER A 99 -2.09 -47.54 -9.26
CA SER A 99 -3.00 -48.04 -8.22
C SER A 99 -2.53 -49.35 -7.56
N GLU A 100 -1.76 -50.16 -8.31
CA GLU A 100 -1.21 -51.43 -7.85
C GLU A 100 0.31 -51.36 -7.56
N ALA A 101 0.90 -50.16 -7.55
CA ALA A 101 2.32 -49.97 -7.21
C ALA A 101 2.54 -49.99 -5.69
N VAL A 102 3.65 -50.55 -5.26
CA VAL A 102 4.08 -50.62 -3.86
C VAL A 102 5.43 -49.93 -3.75
N PHE A 103 5.49 -48.78 -3.10
CA PHE A 103 6.73 -48.04 -2.89
C PHE A 103 7.55 -48.67 -1.75
N THR A 104 8.87 -48.77 -1.92
CA THR A 104 9.73 -49.50 -0.99
C THR A 104 11.03 -48.73 -0.74
N GLU A 105 11.58 -48.85 0.48
CA GLU A 105 12.92 -48.33 0.81
C GLU A 105 13.97 -49.43 0.60
N GLY A 106 15.04 -49.07 -0.15
CA GLY A 106 16.21 -49.95 -0.33
C GLY A 106 15.97 -51.14 -1.25
N LYS A 107 16.66 -52.27 -0.96
CA LYS A 107 16.62 -53.49 -1.72
C LYS A 107 15.62 -54.53 -1.16
N THR A 108 15.14 -54.31 0.06
CA THR A 108 14.12 -55.16 0.70
C THR A 108 12.76 -54.49 0.53
N PRO A 109 11.72 -55.24 0.16
CA PRO A 109 10.38 -54.70 -0.10
C PRO A 109 9.64 -54.40 1.22
N VAL A 110 10.09 -53.37 1.96
CA VAL A 110 9.31 -52.81 3.07
C VAL A 110 8.44 -51.71 2.47
N PRO A 111 7.12 -51.85 2.44
CA PRO A 111 6.23 -50.85 1.86
C PRO A 111 6.38 -49.51 2.61
N THR A 112 6.56 -48.42 1.89
CA THR A 112 6.35 -47.10 2.39
C THR A 112 4.95 -46.65 1.96
N ASN A 113 4.11 -46.25 2.91
CA ASN A 113 2.76 -45.75 2.61
C ASN A 113 2.76 -44.27 2.20
N THR A 114 3.88 -43.77 1.69
CA THR A 114 4.07 -42.38 1.25
C THR A 114 4.32 -42.33 -0.25
N LEU A 115 3.61 -41.46 -0.95
CA LEU A 115 3.92 -41.16 -2.33
C LEU A 115 5.26 -40.36 -2.34
N PRO A 116 6.24 -40.80 -3.14
CA PRO A 116 7.56 -40.18 -3.12
C PRO A 116 7.56 -38.67 -3.46
N ASN A 117 8.47 -37.92 -2.84
CA ASN A 117 8.66 -36.50 -3.15
C ASN A 117 8.95 -36.30 -4.64
N GLY A 118 8.28 -35.33 -5.25
CA GLY A 118 8.46 -34.92 -6.63
C GLY A 118 8.16 -36.02 -7.65
N LEU A 119 7.34 -37.05 -7.32
CA LEU A 119 7.11 -38.17 -8.23
C LEU A 119 6.60 -37.72 -9.60
N PHE A 120 5.67 -36.76 -9.64
CA PHE A 120 5.10 -36.19 -10.86
C PHE A 120 5.51 -34.72 -11.07
N GLN A 121 6.49 -34.21 -10.32
CA GLN A 121 6.94 -32.82 -10.43
C GLN A 121 7.31 -32.46 -11.87
N GLY A 122 6.70 -31.38 -12.42
CA GLY A 122 6.94 -30.94 -13.79
C GLY A 122 6.27 -31.76 -14.88
N ALA A 123 5.34 -32.68 -14.53
CA ALA A 123 4.57 -33.46 -15.50
C ALA A 123 3.46 -32.63 -16.16
N GLY A 124 3.86 -31.59 -16.90
CA GLY A 124 2.97 -30.54 -17.44
C GLY A 124 1.93 -31.02 -18.47
N LYS A 125 2.00 -32.26 -18.98
CA LYS A 125 0.98 -32.83 -19.85
C LYS A 125 0.08 -33.86 -19.17
N LEU A 126 0.35 -34.18 -17.90
CA LEU A 126 -0.39 -35.16 -17.13
C LEU A 126 -1.81 -34.64 -16.82
N THR A 127 -2.81 -35.34 -17.28
CA THR A 127 -4.24 -35.01 -17.08
C THR A 127 -4.94 -35.95 -16.11
N LYS A 128 -4.40 -37.16 -15.93
CA LYS A 128 -5.01 -38.22 -15.10
C LYS A 128 -3.97 -39.02 -14.35
N VAL A 129 -4.21 -39.21 -13.06
CA VAL A 129 -3.41 -40.09 -12.20
C VAL A 129 -4.36 -40.98 -11.37
N VAL A 130 -4.03 -42.28 -11.26
CA VAL A 130 -4.71 -43.20 -10.35
C VAL A 130 -3.71 -43.63 -9.28
N LEU A 131 -4.00 -43.32 -8.02
CA LEU A 131 -3.12 -43.53 -6.87
C LEU A 131 -3.40 -44.84 -6.15
N PRO A 132 -2.41 -45.43 -5.44
CA PRO A 132 -2.64 -46.59 -4.59
C PRO A 132 -3.57 -46.26 -3.41
N ALA A 133 -4.56 -47.14 -3.15
CA ALA A 133 -5.54 -46.89 -2.07
C ALA A 133 -4.94 -46.87 -0.65
N GLY A 134 -3.75 -47.45 -0.45
CA GLY A 134 -3.13 -47.63 0.86
C GLY A 134 -2.10 -46.55 1.26
N ILE A 135 -1.92 -45.52 0.44
CA ILE A 135 -0.98 -44.42 0.80
C ILE A 135 -1.57 -43.53 1.90
N THR A 136 -0.71 -43.09 2.83
CA THR A 136 -1.09 -42.27 3.98
C THR A 136 -0.59 -40.83 3.87
N SER A 137 0.32 -40.55 2.94
CA SER A 137 0.86 -39.23 2.69
C SER A 137 1.17 -39.00 1.22
N LEU A 138 0.86 -37.81 0.72
CA LEU A 138 1.40 -37.29 -0.53
C LEU A 138 2.66 -36.50 -0.19
N GLY A 139 3.82 -36.95 -0.75
CA GLY A 139 5.11 -36.34 -0.44
C GLY A 139 5.26 -34.94 -1.00
N LYS A 140 6.25 -34.22 -0.50
CA LYS A 140 6.58 -32.86 -0.91
C LYS A 140 6.69 -32.73 -2.43
N SER A 141 6.10 -31.68 -3.01
CA SER A 141 6.15 -31.35 -4.44
C SER A 141 5.69 -32.48 -5.38
N CYS A 142 4.92 -33.47 -4.90
CA CYS A 142 4.71 -34.69 -5.71
C CYS A 142 3.89 -34.46 -6.99
N PHE A 143 3.09 -33.39 -7.07
CA PHE A 143 2.36 -32.95 -8.26
C PHE A 143 2.71 -31.48 -8.65
N GLU A 144 3.78 -30.91 -8.11
CA GLU A 144 4.19 -29.55 -8.45
C GLU A 144 4.37 -29.39 -9.96
N ASP A 145 3.87 -28.28 -10.52
CA ASP A 145 3.92 -27.95 -11.96
C ASP A 145 3.26 -29.03 -12.87
N CYS A 146 2.24 -29.73 -12.36
CA CYS A 146 1.35 -30.55 -13.18
C CYS A 146 0.29 -29.67 -13.84
N SER A 147 0.72 -28.78 -14.72
CA SER A 147 -0.11 -27.68 -15.25
C SER A 147 -1.32 -28.11 -16.10
N SER A 148 -1.37 -29.37 -16.60
CA SER A 148 -2.55 -29.91 -17.30
C SER A 148 -3.48 -30.74 -16.42
N LEU A 149 -3.13 -30.98 -15.15
CA LEU A 149 -3.95 -31.79 -14.25
C LEU A 149 -5.22 -31.02 -13.86
N THR A 150 -6.39 -31.57 -14.16
CA THR A 150 -7.68 -30.92 -13.90
C THR A 150 -8.36 -31.41 -12.62
N SER A 151 -8.08 -32.64 -12.22
CA SER A 151 -8.57 -33.22 -10.98
C SER A 151 -7.69 -34.37 -10.54
N VAL A 152 -7.69 -34.71 -9.26
CA VAL A 152 -7.06 -35.90 -8.69
C VAL A 152 -7.91 -36.42 -7.56
N GLN A 153 -8.09 -37.77 -7.53
CA GLN A 153 -8.75 -38.42 -6.42
C GLN A 153 -7.70 -38.79 -5.37
N ILE A 154 -7.76 -38.15 -4.23
CA ILE A 154 -6.90 -38.42 -3.08
C ILE A 154 -7.52 -39.56 -2.29
N PRO A 155 -6.78 -40.67 -2.01
CA PRO A 155 -7.31 -41.81 -1.24
C PRO A 155 -7.70 -41.42 0.19
N GLU A 156 -8.75 -42.05 0.72
CA GLU A 156 -9.28 -41.82 2.07
C GLU A 156 -8.30 -42.20 3.20
N SER A 157 -7.22 -42.90 2.89
CA SER A 157 -6.14 -43.25 3.82
C SER A 157 -5.12 -42.10 4.03
N VAL A 158 -5.15 -41.06 3.18
CA VAL A 158 -4.19 -39.96 3.24
C VAL A 158 -4.47 -39.06 4.43
N THR A 159 -3.46 -38.84 5.25
CA THR A 159 -3.53 -38.01 6.46
C THR A 159 -2.72 -36.71 6.37
N ILE A 160 -1.82 -36.62 5.39
CA ILE A 160 -0.93 -35.48 5.16
C ILE A 160 -0.86 -35.14 3.68
N LEU A 161 -1.15 -33.91 3.33
CA LEU A 161 -0.71 -33.27 2.09
C LEU A 161 0.51 -32.41 2.45
N ASP A 162 1.69 -32.82 1.98
CA ASP A 162 2.94 -32.16 2.37
C ASP A 162 3.16 -30.87 1.57
N ASP A 163 4.25 -30.16 1.86
CA ASP A 163 4.53 -28.87 1.25
C ASP A 163 4.57 -28.97 -0.28
N GLU A 164 4.07 -27.94 -0.97
CA GLU A 164 4.11 -27.81 -2.44
C GLU A 164 3.40 -28.96 -3.20
N THR A 165 2.58 -29.78 -2.54
CA THR A 165 2.02 -31.01 -3.16
C THR A 165 1.36 -30.74 -4.52
N PHE A 166 0.55 -29.68 -4.67
CA PHE A 166 -0.15 -29.28 -5.89
C PHE A 166 0.23 -27.87 -6.37
N LYS A 167 1.38 -27.37 -5.94
CA LYS A 167 1.87 -26.07 -6.37
C LYS A 167 1.94 -25.99 -7.89
N ASP A 168 1.54 -24.84 -8.46
CA ASP A 168 1.54 -24.58 -9.90
C ASP A 168 0.71 -25.58 -10.75
N CYS A 169 -0.26 -26.29 -10.15
CA CYS A 169 -1.28 -27.05 -10.88
C CYS A 169 -2.32 -26.07 -11.45
N GLU A 170 -1.94 -25.27 -12.44
CA GLU A 170 -2.71 -24.12 -12.92
C GLU A 170 -4.12 -24.44 -13.39
N ASN A 171 -4.35 -25.65 -13.96
CA ASN A 171 -5.66 -26.11 -14.46
C ASN A 171 -6.43 -26.99 -13.50
N LEU A 172 -5.97 -27.20 -12.26
CA LEU A 172 -6.69 -27.97 -11.25
C LEU A 172 -7.98 -27.24 -10.86
N THR A 173 -9.13 -27.77 -11.29
CA THR A 173 -10.43 -27.11 -11.08
C THR A 173 -11.11 -27.51 -9.79
N SER A 174 -10.85 -28.75 -9.34
CA SER A 174 -11.44 -29.30 -8.11
C SER A 174 -10.54 -30.38 -7.50
N VAL A 175 -10.55 -30.42 -6.17
CA VAL A 175 -9.91 -31.46 -5.38
C VAL A 175 -10.74 -31.69 -4.12
N THR A 176 -11.00 -32.96 -3.80
CA THR A 176 -11.63 -33.33 -2.52
C THR A 176 -10.55 -33.73 -1.53
N ILE A 177 -10.45 -32.99 -0.42
CA ILE A 177 -9.55 -33.33 0.68
C ILE A 177 -10.24 -34.35 1.58
N PRO A 178 -9.68 -35.57 1.76
CA PRO A 178 -10.27 -36.62 2.61
C PRO A 178 -10.44 -36.17 4.07
N GLN A 179 -11.45 -36.71 4.75
CA GLN A 179 -11.71 -36.40 6.18
C GLN A 179 -10.58 -36.86 7.12
N SER A 180 -9.74 -37.79 6.66
CA SER A 180 -8.54 -38.27 7.35
C SER A 180 -7.39 -37.27 7.41
N VAL A 181 -7.41 -36.23 6.55
CA VAL A 181 -6.31 -35.26 6.45
C VAL A 181 -6.25 -34.38 7.71
N THR A 182 -5.06 -34.31 8.29
CA THR A 182 -4.80 -33.54 9.53
C THR A 182 -3.82 -32.38 9.31
N LYS A 183 -3.09 -32.36 8.19
CA LYS A 183 -2.12 -31.32 7.84
C LYS A 183 -2.24 -30.93 6.36
N LEU A 184 -2.33 -29.64 6.10
CA LEU A 184 -2.06 -29.03 4.81
C LEU A 184 -0.72 -28.30 4.90
N GLY A 185 0.24 -28.70 4.06
CA GLY A 185 1.60 -28.14 4.04
C GLY A 185 1.66 -26.70 3.52
N ASP A 186 2.84 -26.11 3.59
CA ASP A 186 3.11 -24.81 3.01
C ASP A 186 2.98 -24.90 1.47
N GLU A 187 2.40 -23.87 0.83
CA GLU A 187 2.28 -23.76 -0.64
C GLU A 187 1.52 -24.91 -1.30
N VAL A 188 0.68 -25.67 -0.53
CA VAL A 188 0.08 -26.93 -0.98
C VAL A 188 -0.77 -26.80 -2.25
N PHE A 189 -1.47 -25.66 -2.46
CA PHE A 189 -2.25 -25.31 -3.65
C PHE A 189 -1.82 -23.95 -4.24
N GLU A 190 -0.58 -23.52 -3.98
CA GLU A 190 -0.10 -22.25 -4.53
C GLU A 190 -0.23 -22.25 -6.05
N ASN A 191 -0.77 -21.15 -6.61
CA ASN A 191 -1.01 -20.96 -8.04
C ASN A 191 -1.92 -22.02 -8.70
N CYS A 192 -2.81 -22.67 -7.97
CA CYS A 192 -3.91 -23.44 -8.56
C CYS A 192 -4.96 -22.46 -9.13
N LYS A 193 -4.63 -21.79 -10.23
CA LYS A 193 -5.39 -20.66 -10.79
C LYS A 193 -6.83 -20.99 -11.16
N ALA A 194 -7.11 -22.24 -11.58
CA ALA A 194 -8.43 -22.68 -11.99
C ALA A 194 -9.27 -23.26 -10.84
N LEU A 195 -8.71 -23.42 -9.63
CA LEU A 195 -9.43 -23.97 -8.49
C LEU A 195 -10.57 -23.02 -8.09
N THR A 196 -11.82 -23.49 -8.13
CA THR A 196 -13.00 -22.66 -7.90
C THR A 196 -13.58 -22.80 -6.50
N GLU A 197 -13.50 -24.00 -5.92
CA GLU A 197 -14.02 -24.28 -4.59
C GLU A 197 -13.17 -25.31 -3.86
N ILE A 198 -13.16 -25.25 -2.53
CA ILE A 198 -12.51 -26.24 -1.68
C ILE A 198 -13.16 -26.30 -0.31
N GLU A 199 -13.25 -27.52 0.25
CA GLU A 199 -13.64 -27.76 1.63
C GLU A 199 -12.42 -28.21 2.44
N ILE A 200 -12.18 -27.57 3.59
CA ILE A 200 -11.14 -27.95 4.54
C ILE A 200 -11.79 -28.77 5.67
N PRO A 201 -11.48 -30.06 5.78
CA PRO A 201 -12.11 -30.98 6.73
C PRO A 201 -11.87 -30.60 8.20
N GLU A 202 -12.76 -31.05 9.09
CA GLU A 202 -12.67 -30.78 10.54
C GLU A 202 -11.37 -31.32 11.18
N GLY A 203 -10.80 -32.40 10.62
CA GLY A 203 -9.57 -33.01 11.11
C GLY A 203 -8.31 -32.18 10.93
N VAL A 204 -8.31 -31.21 10.00
CA VAL A 204 -7.15 -30.35 9.70
C VAL A 204 -6.85 -29.46 10.89
N LYS A 205 -5.58 -29.45 11.32
CA LYS A 205 -5.10 -28.63 12.45
C LYS A 205 -4.37 -27.38 12.02
N THR A 206 -3.79 -27.40 10.82
CA THR A 206 -3.02 -26.27 10.26
C THR A 206 -3.24 -26.15 8.77
N ILE A 207 -3.42 -24.93 8.30
CA ILE A 207 -3.32 -24.53 6.91
C ILE A 207 -1.96 -23.82 6.79
N GLY A 208 -1.06 -24.35 5.96
CA GLY A 208 0.30 -23.85 5.81
C GLY A 208 0.36 -22.44 5.21
N LYS A 209 1.54 -21.84 5.25
CA LYS A 209 1.80 -20.55 4.61
C LYS A 209 1.58 -20.69 3.10
N GLN A 210 1.06 -19.63 2.48
CA GLN A 210 0.84 -19.60 1.03
C GLN A 210 -0.03 -20.75 0.50
N ALA A 211 -0.78 -21.45 1.36
CA ALA A 211 -1.48 -22.68 0.98
C ALA A 211 -2.40 -22.52 -0.22
N PHE A 212 -3.02 -21.34 -0.40
CA PHE A 212 -3.91 -21.00 -1.52
C PHE A 212 -3.47 -19.70 -2.22
N ASN A 213 -2.21 -19.27 -2.04
CA ASN A 213 -1.70 -18.09 -2.71
C ASN A 213 -1.83 -18.22 -4.24
N GLY A 214 -2.39 -17.21 -4.90
CA GLY A 214 -2.57 -17.21 -6.36
C GLY A 214 -3.68 -18.12 -6.89
N CYS A 215 -4.57 -18.63 -6.03
CA CYS A 215 -5.79 -19.35 -6.45
C CYS A 215 -6.83 -18.35 -6.98
N LYS A 216 -6.57 -17.78 -8.15
CA LYS A 216 -7.31 -16.62 -8.69
C LYS A 216 -8.81 -16.85 -8.91
N SER A 217 -9.20 -18.08 -9.23
CA SER A 217 -10.60 -18.44 -9.45
C SER A 217 -11.34 -18.93 -8.20
N LEU A 218 -10.64 -19.06 -7.06
CA LEU A 218 -11.23 -19.55 -5.82
C LEU A 218 -12.28 -18.55 -5.31
N ASN A 219 -13.54 -18.92 -5.44
CA ASN A 219 -14.68 -18.08 -5.06
C ASN A 219 -15.44 -18.61 -3.84
N ASN A 220 -15.24 -19.89 -3.49
CA ASN A 220 -15.89 -20.53 -2.35
C ASN A 220 -14.89 -21.39 -1.57
N ILE A 221 -14.76 -21.10 -0.28
CA ILE A 221 -13.99 -21.93 0.65
C ILE A 221 -14.81 -22.18 1.92
N ASN A 222 -14.89 -23.46 2.31
CA ASN A 222 -15.56 -23.88 3.53
C ASN A 222 -14.53 -24.45 4.50
N ILE A 223 -14.21 -23.72 5.56
CA ILE A 223 -13.23 -24.14 6.57
C ILE A 223 -13.97 -24.74 7.77
N LYS A 224 -14.09 -26.08 7.82
CA LYS A 224 -14.65 -26.81 8.98
C LYS A 224 -13.60 -27.04 10.07
N ALA A 225 -12.34 -26.86 9.75
CA ALA A 225 -11.19 -27.07 10.63
C ALA A 225 -11.18 -26.08 11.82
N LYS A 226 -10.78 -26.56 12.99
CA LYS A 226 -10.55 -25.73 14.19
C LYS A 226 -9.11 -25.27 14.23
N ILE A 227 -8.79 -24.23 13.45
CA ILE A 227 -7.47 -23.60 13.40
C ILE A 227 -7.46 -22.34 14.27
N ASP A 228 -6.32 -22.01 14.86
CA ASP A 228 -6.17 -20.83 15.72
C ASP A 228 -5.58 -19.61 14.98
N LYS A 229 -5.14 -19.81 13.72
CA LYS A 229 -4.52 -18.78 12.90
C LYS A 229 -4.80 -18.99 11.41
N ILE A 230 -5.02 -17.91 10.68
CA ILE A 230 -4.83 -17.86 9.23
C ILE A 230 -3.36 -17.46 9.01
N ASP A 231 -2.57 -18.35 8.39
CA ASP A 231 -1.12 -18.12 8.27
C ASP A 231 -0.77 -17.08 7.20
N ASN A 232 0.51 -16.70 7.15
CA ASN A 232 0.96 -15.66 6.24
C ASN A 232 0.68 -16.04 4.78
N THR A 233 0.19 -15.08 4.01
CA THR A 233 -0.09 -15.21 2.57
C THR A 233 -1.01 -16.38 2.21
N ALA A 234 -1.75 -16.94 3.18
CA ALA A 234 -2.53 -18.16 2.96
C ALA A 234 -3.55 -18.05 1.81
N PHE A 235 -4.17 -16.88 1.62
CA PHE A 235 -5.16 -16.59 0.57
C PHE A 235 -4.79 -15.38 -0.27
N LYS A 236 -3.50 -15.02 -0.30
CA LYS A 236 -3.04 -13.91 -1.12
C LYS A 236 -3.40 -14.15 -2.60
N ASP A 237 -3.75 -13.08 -3.33
CA ASP A 237 -4.12 -13.15 -4.75
C ASP A 237 -5.32 -14.09 -5.06
N CYS A 238 -6.20 -14.39 -4.09
CA CYS A 238 -7.48 -15.05 -4.34
C CYS A 238 -8.50 -14.02 -4.89
N GLU A 239 -8.27 -13.56 -6.11
CA GLU A 239 -8.98 -12.41 -6.71
C GLU A 239 -10.50 -12.61 -6.79
N SER A 240 -10.98 -13.86 -6.95
CA SER A 240 -12.40 -14.19 -7.06
C SER A 240 -13.10 -14.43 -5.73
N LEU A 241 -12.36 -14.50 -4.62
CA LEU A 241 -12.95 -14.76 -3.30
C LEU A 241 -13.83 -13.59 -2.88
N SER A 242 -15.15 -13.82 -2.80
CA SER A 242 -16.12 -12.75 -2.50
C SER A 242 -16.52 -12.67 -1.03
N ALA A 243 -16.44 -13.79 -0.32
CA ALA A 243 -16.72 -13.86 1.11
C ALA A 243 -15.96 -15.03 1.74
N ILE A 244 -15.65 -14.94 3.02
CA ILE A 244 -15.10 -16.03 3.82
C ILE A 244 -15.67 -15.98 5.22
N THR A 245 -16.04 -17.15 5.75
CA THR A 245 -16.38 -17.33 7.17
C THR A 245 -15.20 -18.00 7.86
N LEU A 246 -14.60 -17.29 8.81
CA LEU A 246 -13.49 -17.81 9.58
C LEU A 246 -14.00 -18.67 10.74
N PRO A 247 -13.30 -19.79 11.08
CA PRO A 247 -13.62 -20.58 12.26
C PRO A 247 -13.56 -19.75 13.55
N GLU A 248 -14.48 -20.00 14.48
CA GLU A 248 -14.55 -19.32 15.80
C GLU A 248 -13.25 -19.44 16.62
N SER A 249 -12.42 -20.42 16.32
CA SER A 249 -11.13 -20.66 16.99
C SER A 249 -10.00 -19.73 16.53
N VAL A 250 -10.18 -18.97 15.44
CA VAL A 250 -9.12 -18.12 14.89
C VAL A 250 -8.88 -16.90 15.81
N LYS A 251 -7.62 -16.74 16.25
CA LYS A 251 -7.15 -15.67 17.13
C LYS A 251 -6.34 -14.60 16.42
N SER A 252 -5.79 -14.93 15.25
CA SER A 252 -4.95 -14.00 14.49
C SER A 252 -5.00 -14.26 12.99
N ILE A 253 -4.82 -13.18 12.24
CA ILE A 253 -4.66 -13.18 10.79
C ILE A 253 -3.22 -12.79 10.47
N GLY A 254 -2.52 -13.60 9.67
CA GLY A 254 -1.12 -13.41 9.31
C GLY A 254 -0.85 -12.27 8.34
N THR A 255 0.42 -12.03 8.09
CA THR A 255 0.89 -11.04 7.10
C THR A 255 0.43 -11.44 5.70
N ASP A 256 -0.07 -10.47 4.91
CA ASP A 256 -0.56 -10.65 3.54
C ASP A 256 -1.65 -11.74 3.40
N ALA A 257 -2.32 -12.15 4.47
CA ALA A 257 -3.17 -13.35 4.46
C ALA A 257 -4.28 -13.30 3.41
N PHE A 258 -4.88 -12.13 3.16
CA PHE A 258 -5.92 -11.86 2.15
C PHE A 258 -5.54 -10.73 1.20
N ARG A 259 -4.23 -10.41 1.11
CA ARG A 259 -3.76 -9.37 0.21
C ARG A 259 -4.19 -9.66 -1.21
N ASP A 260 -4.59 -8.61 -1.95
CA ASP A 260 -5.07 -8.71 -3.35
C ASP A 260 -6.33 -9.59 -3.54
N CYS A 261 -7.12 -9.84 -2.48
CA CYS A 261 -8.46 -10.43 -2.60
C CYS A 261 -9.47 -9.37 -3.05
N LYS A 262 -9.36 -8.90 -4.28
CA LYS A 262 -10.05 -7.69 -4.79
C LYS A 262 -11.58 -7.74 -4.70
N ASN A 263 -12.17 -8.93 -4.81
CA ASN A 263 -13.62 -9.12 -4.75
C ASN A 263 -14.13 -9.44 -3.34
N LEU A 264 -13.24 -9.53 -2.33
CA LEU A 264 -13.63 -9.86 -0.96
C LEU A 264 -14.46 -8.72 -0.36
N ALA A 265 -15.77 -8.91 -0.30
CA ALA A 265 -16.72 -7.89 0.14
C ALA A 265 -17.13 -8.05 1.61
N ASN A 266 -17.00 -9.25 2.16
CA ASN A 266 -17.45 -9.56 3.51
C ASN A 266 -16.50 -10.54 4.22
N VAL A 267 -16.07 -10.16 5.42
CA VAL A 267 -15.28 -10.99 6.34
C VAL A 267 -15.87 -10.83 7.73
N GLU A 268 -16.22 -11.95 8.36
CA GLU A 268 -16.64 -11.98 9.76
C GLU A 268 -15.46 -12.45 10.62
N LEU A 269 -14.97 -11.58 11.49
CA LEU A 269 -13.90 -11.90 12.42
C LEU A 269 -14.49 -12.56 13.67
N PRO A 270 -13.91 -13.69 14.12
CA PRO A 270 -14.30 -14.30 15.39
C PRO A 270 -14.06 -13.38 16.60
N GLU A 271 -14.82 -13.57 17.67
CA GLU A 271 -14.72 -12.80 18.94
C GLU A 271 -13.29 -12.80 19.53
N ASP A 272 -12.54 -13.90 19.37
CA ASP A 272 -11.18 -14.04 19.88
C ASP A 272 -10.09 -13.58 18.88
N CYS A 273 -10.45 -13.08 17.70
CA CYS A 273 -9.49 -12.57 16.72
C CYS A 273 -9.00 -11.17 17.14
N LYS A 274 -7.84 -11.12 17.76
CA LYS A 274 -7.28 -9.91 18.36
C LYS A 274 -6.14 -9.27 17.59
N GLU A 275 -5.54 -10.00 16.65
CA GLU A 275 -4.36 -9.55 15.92
C GLU A 275 -4.56 -9.70 14.42
N ILE A 276 -4.31 -8.61 13.69
CA ILE A 276 -4.29 -8.55 12.23
C ILE A 276 -2.87 -8.17 11.80
N GLY A 277 -2.26 -8.98 10.94
CA GLY A 277 -0.88 -8.82 10.46
C GLY A 277 -0.71 -7.66 9.46
N ASN A 278 0.55 -7.44 9.07
CA ASN A 278 0.87 -6.43 8.06
C ASN A 278 0.20 -6.80 6.74
N SER A 279 -0.32 -5.80 6.02
CA SER A 279 -0.94 -5.96 4.70
C SER A 279 -2.00 -7.08 4.61
N ALA A 280 -2.59 -7.48 5.74
CA ALA A 280 -3.46 -8.67 5.79
C ALA A 280 -4.67 -8.60 4.86
N PHE A 281 -5.22 -7.41 4.62
CA PHE A 281 -6.33 -7.11 3.71
C PHE A 281 -5.97 -6.00 2.71
N GLU A 282 -4.66 -5.77 2.44
CA GLU A 282 -4.22 -4.79 1.44
C GLU A 282 -4.83 -5.11 0.08
N ASP A 283 -5.34 -4.08 -0.61
CA ASP A 283 -6.01 -4.18 -1.91
C ASP A 283 -7.27 -5.08 -1.93
N CYS A 284 -7.95 -5.24 -0.78
CA CYS A 284 -9.31 -5.80 -0.73
C CYS A 284 -10.33 -4.73 -1.15
N GLN A 285 -10.34 -4.38 -2.44
CA GLN A 285 -11.05 -3.20 -2.97
C GLN A 285 -12.56 -3.22 -2.73
N SER A 286 -13.18 -4.40 -2.66
CA SER A 286 -14.62 -4.58 -2.46
C SER A 286 -15.04 -4.62 -0.99
N LEU A 287 -14.09 -4.66 -0.03
CA LEU A 287 -14.39 -4.76 1.39
C LEU A 287 -15.07 -3.49 1.89
N ALA A 288 -16.39 -3.55 2.09
CA ALA A 288 -17.20 -2.39 2.45
C ALA A 288 -17.36 -2.18 3.96
N LYS A 289 -17.27 -3.25 4.73
CA LYS A 289 -17.40 -3.24 6.19
C LYS A 289 -16.63 -4.40 6.83
N ILE A 290 -16.13 -4.17 8.02
CA ILE A 290 -15.52 -5.18 8.89
C ILE A 290 -15.68 -4.74 10.34
N ASP A 291 -15.99 -5.68 11.23
CA ASP A 291 -16.04 -5.40 12.67
C ASP A 291 -14.64 -5.53 13.30
N LEU A 292 -14.09 -4.42 13.77
CA LEU A 292 -12.76 -4.34 14.38
C LEU A 292 -12.81 -4.06 15.89
N THR A 293 -14.00 -4.11 16.52
CA THR A 293 -14.19 -3.74 17.93
C THR A 293 -13.41 -4.64 18.91
N LYS A 294 -13.11 -5.88 18.51
CA LYS A 294 -12.34 -6.84 19.32
C LYS A 294 -10.83 -6.83 19.04
N VAL A 295 -10.41 -6.16 17.97
CA VAL A 295 -9.00 -6.15 17.55
C VAL A 295 -8.17 -5.27 18.50
N GLU A 296 -7.07 -5.84 18.99
CA GLU A 296 -6.16 -5.18 19.92
C GLU A 296 -4.89 -4.67 19.22
N LYS A 297 -4.46 -5.36 18.16
CA LYS A 297 -3.23 -5.03 17.42
C LYS A 297 -3.44 -5.14 15.91
N MET A 298 -2.93 -4.15 15.20
CA MET A 298 -3.02 -4.08 13.75
C MET A 298 -1.65 -3.75 13.14
N GLY A 299 -1.24 -4.55 12.17
CA GLY A 299 0.01 -4.36 11.43
C GLY A 299 -0.05 -3.21 10.45
N SER A 300 1.11 -2.83 9.91
CA SER A 300 1.20 -1.77 8.89
C SER A 300 0.47 -2.19 7.62
N ASN A 301 -0.16 -1.23 6.94
CA ASN A 301 -0.86 -1.39 5.67
C ASN A 301 -2.00 -2.42 5.70
N ALA A 302 -2.49 -2.79 6.89
CA ALA A 302 -3.42 -3.91 7.03
C ALA A 302 -4.69 -3.81 6.17
N PHE A 303 -5.16 -2.61 5.86
CA PHE A 303 -6.31 -2.29 5.00
C PHE A 303 -5.97 -1.25 3.92
N GLU A 304 -4.68 -1.09 3.56
CA GLU A 304 -4.29 -0.19 2.47
C GLU A 304 -5.07 -0.54 1.20
N GLU A 305 -5.54 0.50 0.45
CA GLU A 305 -6.32 0.34 -0.79
C GLU A 305 -7.69 -0.39 -0.63
N CYS A 306 -8.24 -0.51 0.58
CA CYS A 306 -9.62 -0.98 0.77
C CYS A 306 -10.62 0.11 0.35
N LYS A 307 -10.77 0.30 -0.95
CA LYS A 307 -11.47 1.46 -1.56
C LYS A 307 -12.95 1.58 -1.22
N SER A 308 -13.61 0.46 -0.87
CA SER A 308 -15.03 0.42 -0.53
C SER A 308 -15.33 0.55 0.96
N LEU A 309 -14.31 0.51 1.84
CA LEU A 309 -14.47 0.53 3.29
C LEU A 309 -15.02 1.87 3.75
N GLN A 310 -16.18 1.87 4.44
CA GLN A 310 -16.93 3.10 4.74
C GLN A 310 -16.77 3.60 6.18
N ALA A 311 -16.66 2.68 7.14
CA ALA A 311 -16.51 3.02 8.54
C ALA A 311 -15.74 1.95 9.31
N VAL A 312 -15.01 2.36 10.35
CA VAL A 312 -14.33 1.47 11.28
C VAL A 312 -14.46 1.97 12.72
N ASN A 313 -14.64 1.03 13.65
CA ASN A 313 -14.73 1.30 15.08
C ASN A 313 -13.77 0.37 15.84
N PHE A 314 -13.10 0.93 16.85
CA PHE A 314 -12.15 0.23 17.71
C PHE A 314 -12.44 0.51 19.17
N ASP A 315 -12.73 -0.55 19.96
CA ASP A 315 -12.96 -0.43 21.40
C ASP A 315 -11.70 -0.75 22.21
N LYS A 316 -10.82 -1.61 21.69
CA LYS A 316 -9.69 -2.19 22.44
C LYS A 316 -8.32 -1.98 21.80
N LEU A 317 -8.25 -1.17 20.74
CA LEU A 317 -7.01 -1.00 19.98
C LEU A 317 -5.91 -0.39 20.86
N SER A 318 -4.78 -1.09 20.96
CA SER A 318 -3.60 -0.67 21.72
C SER A 318 -2.36 -0.45 20.83
N LYS A 319 -2.38 -1.03 19.63
CA LYS A 319 -1.30 -0.86 18.65
C LYS A 319 -1.85 -0.75 17.24
N LEU A 320 -1.48 0.33 16.55
CA LEU A 320 -1.84 0.63 15.17
C LEU A 320 -0.55 0.83 14.35
N GLY A 321 -0.38 0.06 13.29
CA GLY A 321 0.74 0.20 12.36
C GLY A 321 0.65 1.47 11.50
N SER A 322 1.68 1.70 10.70
CA SER A 322 1.68 2.79 9.70
C SER A 322 0.86 2.38 8.48
N GLY A 323 0.25 3.36 7.79
CA GLY A 323 -0.44 3.15 6.51
C GLY A 323 -1.70 2.28 6.58
N VAL A 324 -2.23 2.01 7.79
CA VAL A 324 -3.27 0.96 7.95
C VAL A 324 -4.48 1.15 7.04
N PHE A 325 -4.96 2.38 6.87
CA PHE A 325 -6.11 2.73 6.02
C PHE A 325 -5.71 3.62 4.84
N LYS A 326 -4.44 3.59 4.45
CA LYS A 326 -3.95 4.39 3.33
C LYS A 326 -4.77 4.13 2.08
N ASN A 327 -5.19 5.21 1.41
CA ASN A 327 -6.04 5.17 0.20
C ASN A 327 -7.40 4.45 0.36
N CYS A 328 -7.94 4.37 1.59
CA CYS A 328 -9.34 3.97 1.80
C CYS A 328 -10.28 5.12 1.42
N VAL A 329 -10.43 5.36 0.12
CA VAL A 329 -11.08 6.57 -0.41
C VAL A 329 -12.56 6.73 -0.03
N ALA A 330 -13.27 5.63 0.31
CA ALA A 330 -14.67 5.67 0.75
C ALA A 330 -14.83 5.79 2.27
N LEU A 331 -13.72 5.74 3.05
CA LEU A 331 -13.77 5.77 4.52
C LEU A 331 -14.25 7.14 5.00
N LYS A 332 -15.39 7.16 5.69
CA LYS A 332 -16.06 8.41 6.14
C LYS A 332 -15.93 8.64 7.63
N ILE A 333 -16.04 7.58 8.42
CA ILE A 333 -16.13 7.67 9.88
C ILE A 333 -15.13 6.70 10.51
N VAL A 334 -14.34 7.21 11.45
CA VAL A 334 -13.42 6.44 12.26
C VAL A 334 -13.64 6.77 13.73
N THR A 335 -13.88 5.74 14.55
CA THR A 335 -14.01 5.90 16.02
C THR A 335 -12.97 5.03 16.70
N ILE A 336 -12.12 5.63 17.53
CA ILE A 336 -11.08 4.93 18.30
C ILE A 336 -11.29 5.20 19.77
N GLU A 337 -11.76 4.21 20.52
CA GLU A 337 -12.01 4.30 21.97
C GLU A 337 -10.90 3.66 22.81
N GLY A 338 -10.00 2.90 22.19
CA GLY A 338 -8.90 2.19 22.86
C GLY A 338 -7.80 3.08 23.44
N GLY A 339 -6.82 2.44 24.10
CA GLY A 339 -5.67 3.10 24.75
C GLY A 339 -4.51 3.44 23.81
N LEU A 340 -4.79 3.81 22.56
CA LEU A 340 -3.78 4.12 21.56
C LEU A 340 -3.03 5.40 21.94
N ASP A 341 -1.71 5.39 21.86
CA ASP A 341 -0.84 6.54 22.14
C ASP A 341 -0.23 7.20 20.89
N GLU A 342 -0.38 6.58 19.72
CA GLU A 342 0.12 7.10 18.45
C GLU A 342 -0.83 6.80 17.28
N ILE A 343 -1.07 7.78 16.42
CA ILE A 343 -1.55 7.58 15.06
C ILE A 343 -0.30 7.48 14.19
N GLY A 344 -0.05 6.30 13.63
CA GLY A 344 1.15 6.02 12.83
C GLY A 344 1.23 6.87 11.56
N SER A 345 2.41 6.89 10.94
CA SER A 345 2.59 7.59 9.64
C SER A 345 1.66 7.00 8.58
N ASP A 346 1.21 7.84 7.66
CA ASP A 346 0.37 7.47 6.50
C ASP A 346 -0.97 6.78 6.86
N THR A 347 -1.34 6.69 8.15
CA THR A 347 -2.45 5.83 8.62
C THR A 347 -3.76 6.08 7.87
N PHE A 348 -4.10 7.34 7.61
CA PHE A 348 -5.30 7.75 6.85
C PHE A 348 -4.95 8.55 5.59
N GLN A 349 -3.71 8.46 5.10
CA GLN A 349 -3.28 9.14 3.88
C GLN A 349 -4.21 8.76 2.72
N GLY A 350 -4.72 9.76 2.00
CA GLY A 350 -5.60 9.52 0.85
C GLY A 350 -7.03 9.06 1.19
N CYS A 351 -7.45 9.09 2.46
CA CYS A 351 -8.85 8.87 2.85
C CYS A 351 -9.71 10.10 2.47
N THR A 352 -9.93 10.29 1.18
CA THR A 352 -10.53 11.52 0.63
C THR A 352 -11.96 11.79 1.11
N SER A 353 -12.70 10.76 1.52
CA SER A 353 -14.07 10.89 2.06
C SER A 353 -14.13 11.02 3.58
N LEU A 354 -12.99 10.97 4.30
CA LEU A 354 -12.97 11.01 5.76
C LEU A 354 -13.54 12.35 6.25
N ASP A 355 -14.73 12.31 6.80
CA ASP A 355 -15.51 13.46 7.26
C ASP A 355 -15.30 13.72 8.76
N SER A 356 -15.25 12.64 9.54
CA SER A 356 -15.08 12.72 10.98
C SER A 356 -14.20 11.60 11.54
N ILE A 357 -13.39 11.96 12.54
CA ILE A 357 -12.59 11.03 13.31
C ILE A 357 -12.61 11.41 14.80
N SER A 358 -12.84 10.42 15.66
CA SER A 358 -12.68 10.56 17.11
C SER A 358 -11.37 9.92 17.55
N LEU A 359 -10.48 10.72 18.12
CA LEU A 359 -9.19 10.26 18.65
C LEU A 359 -9.27 10.06 20.16
N PRO A 360 -8.67 8.98 20.73
CA PRO A 360 -8.61 8.82 22.18
C PRO A 360 -7.74 9.89 22.85
N ALA A 361 -8.11 10.26 24.05
CA ALA A 361 -7.38 11.27 24.84
C ALA A 361 -5.92 10.90 25.15
N THR A 362 -5.56 9.63 24.97
CA THR A 362 -4.22 9.07 25.22
C THR A 362 -3.21 9.35 24.10
N VAL A 363 -3.66 9.77 22.91
CA VAL A 363 -2.78 9.98 21.75
C VAL A 363 -1.78 11.11 22.01
N LYS A 364 -0.50 10.78 21.91
CA LYS A 364 0.65 11.68 22.10
C LYS A 364 1.30 12.11 20.81
N THR A 365 1.16 11.32 19.75
CA THR A 365 1.82 11.55 18.47
C THR A 365 0.85 11.34 17.31
N ILE A 366 0.85 12.30 16.37
CA ILE A 366 0.31 12.14 15.03
C ILE A 366 1.52 12.03 14.10
N GLY A 367 1.64 10.91 13.37
CA GLY A 367 2.76 10.59 12.49
C GLY A 367 2.82 11.46 11.24
N ASN A 368 3.88 11.27 10.44
CA ASN A 368 4.02 11.97 9.17
C ASN A 368 2.91 11.53 8.22
N SER A 369 2.39 12.45 7.41
CA SER A 369 1.34 12.21 6.41
C SER A 369 0.10 11.49 6.96
N ALA A 370 -0.11 11.47 8.29
CA ALA A 370 -1.15 10.64 8.92
C ALA A 370 -2.57 10.91 8.40
N PHE A 371 -2.87 12.15 8.01
CA PHE A 371 -4.14 12.60 7.41
C PHE A 371 -3.93 13.35 6.08
N GLU A 372 -2.76 13.16 5.44
CA GLU A 372 -2.49 13.78 4.13
C GLU A 372 -3.60 13.42 3.14
N LYS A 373 -4.11 14.43 2.43
CA LYS A 373 -5.21 14.29 1.46
C LYS A 373 -6.54 13.79 2.03
N CYS A 374 -6.79 13.97 3.33
CA CYS A 374 -8.14 13.80 3.89
C CYS A 374 -9.02 15.01 3.49
N GLN A 375 -9.41 15.05 2.23
CA GLN A 375 -10.01 16.24 1.61
C GLN A 375 -11.37 16.63 2.20
N SER A 376 -12.13 15.68 2.73
CA SER A 376 -13.46 15.92 3.34
C SER A 376 -13.36 16.29 4.83
N LEU A 377 -12.19 16.16 5.48
CA LEU A 377 -12.02 16.40 6.92
C LEU A 377 -12.20 17.88 7.24
N GLY A 378 -13.40 18.24 7.70
CA GLY A 378 -13.77 19.62 8.00
C GLY A 378 -13.33 20.10 9.37
N GLN A 379 -13.20 19.17 10.32
CA GLN A 379 -12.84 19.43 11.71
C GLN A 379 -12.14 18.21 12.33
N ILE A 380 -11.21 18.46 13.23
CA ILE A 380 -10.59 17.43 14.09
C ILE A 380 -10.28 18.01 15.45
N ASP A 381 -10.65 17.30 16.52
CA ASP A 381 -10.31 17.66 17.90
C ASP A 381 -9.00 16.96 18.29
N LEU A 382 -7.94 17.75 18.50
CA LEU A 382 -6.63 17.23 18.88
C LEU A 382 -6.59 16.93 20.38
N PRO A 383 -6.17 15.71 20.79
CA PRO A 383 -6.14 15.32 22.22
C PRO A 383 -5.19 16.21 23.05
N SER A 384 -5.57 16.48 24.31
CA SER A 384 -4.77 17.33 25.21
C SER A 384 -3.40 16.73 25.55
N ALA A 385 -3.22 15.40 25.46
CA ALA A 385 -1.95 14.71 25.66
C ALA A 385 -1.00 14.80 24.46
N LEU A 386 -1.45 15.38 23.32
CA LEU A 386 -0.65 15.44 22.08
C LEU A 386 0.63 16.26 22.30
N THR A 387 1.76 15.69 21.91
CA THR A 387 3.10 16.29 22.05
C THR A 387 3.77 16.58 20.72
N LYS A 388 3.34 15.89 19.64
CA LYS A 388 3.95 16.01 18.30
C LYS A 388 2.92 15.88 17.19
N ILE A 389 3.04 16.74 16.19
CA ILE A 389 2.39 16.63 14.88
C ILE A 389 3.51 16.45 13.85
N GLY A 390 3.42 15.38 13.03
CA GLY A 390 4.41 15.03 12.03
C GLY A 390 4.44 15.96 10.82
N SER A 391 5.43 15.79 9.96
CA SER A 391 5.49 16.47 8.66
C SER A 391 4.34 16.01 7.79
N GLU A 392 3.77 16.93 6.99
CA GLU A 392 2.69 16.63 6.04
C GLU A 392 1.42 16.03 6.71
N ALA A 393 1.34 16.08 8.06
CA ALA A 393 0.31 15.36 8.82
C ALA A 393 -1.14 15.67 8.38
N PHE A 394 -1.41 16.90 7.92
CA PHE A 394 -2.70 17.38 7.40
C PHE A 394 -2.55 18.05 6.03
N GLU A 395 -1.48 17.71 5.28
CA GLU A 395 -1.27 18.25 3.93
C GLU A 395 -2.47 17.95 3.04
N GLU A 396 -2.94 18.96 2.29
CA GLU A 396 -4.11 18.88 1.41
C GLU A 396 -5.43 18.44 2.09
N CYS A 397 -5.58 18.68 3.41
CA CYS A 397 -6.90 18.62 4.06
C CYS A 397 -7.73 19.84 3.65
N THR A 398 -8.23 19.81 2.42
CA THR A 398 -8.81 21.00 1.75
C THR A 398 -10.08 21.52 2.39
N SER A 399 -10.82 20.72 3.15
CA SER A 399 -12.03 21.13 3.88
C SER A 399 -11.79 21.60 5.30
N LEU A 400 -10.57 21.44 5.85
CA LEU A 400 -10.26 21.79 7.24
C LEU A 400 -10.38 23.30 7.45
N ARG A 401 -11.25 23.71 8.41
CA ARG A 401 -11.59 25.13 8.61
C ARG A 401 -10.86 25.76 9.78
N GLN A 402 -10.62 25.01 10.83
CA GLN A 402 -9.94 25.49 12.03
C GLN A 402 -9.10 24.41 12.66
N ILE A 403 -8.05 24.82 13.37
CA ILE A 403 -7.23 23.93 14.17
C ILE A 403 -6.81 24.59 15.47
N ILE A 404 -6.98 23.88 16.58
CA ILE A 404 -6.50 24.30 17.90
C ILE A 404 -5.43 23.30 18.33
N VAL A 405 -4.18 23.75 18.33
CA VAL A 405 -3.03 22.93 18.75
C VAL A 405 -2.92 22.97 20.27
N PRO A 406 -2.96 21.81 20.98
CA PRO A 406 -2.93 21.75 22.44
C PRO A 406 -1.60 22.22 23.06
N THR A 407 -1.65 22.54 24.36
CA THR A 407 -0.53 23.13 25.11
C THR A 407 0.69 22.23 25.26
N MET A 408 0.51 20.90 25.18
CA MET A 408 1.62 19.93 25.32
C MET A 408 2.43 19.76 24.03
N VAL A 409 1.96 20.25 22.87
CA VAL A 409 2.65 20.12 21.59
C VAL A 409 3.97 20.88 21.59
N LYS A 410 5.06 20.19 21.28
CA LYS A 410 6.43 20.71 21.25
C LYS A 410 6.98 20.87 19.82
N SER A 411 6.38 20.19 18.83
CA SER A 411 6.77 20.31 17.43
C SER A 411 5.59 20.09 16.49
N ILE A 412 5.59 20.86 15.40
CA ILE A 412 4.74 20.73 14.22
C ILE A 412 5.71 20.61 13.06
N GLY A 413 5.65 19.52 12.30
CA GLY A 413 6.60 19.26 11.22
C GLY A 413 6.37 20.13 9.98
N SER A 414 7.34 20.06 9.07
CA SER A 414 7.28 20.78 7.78
C SER A 414 6.03 20.36 7.00
N SER A 415 5.45 21.30 6.24
CA SER A 415 4.26 21.08 5.41
C SER A 415 3.02 20.56 6.18
N ALA A 416 3.01 20.60 7.52
CA ALA A 416 1.97 19.93 8.31
C ALA A 416 0.53 20.33 7.94
N PHE A 417 0.31 21.54 7.46
CA PHE A 417 -0.98 22.09 6.98
C PHE A 417 -0.87 22.67 5.57
N GLU A 418 0.14 22.27 4.78
CA GLU A 418 0.29 22.72 3.40
C GLU A 418 -0.98 22.41 2.59
N GLY A 419 -1.47 23.37 1.82
CA GLY A 419 -2.63 23.18 0.96
C GLY A 419 -3.98 23.04 1.68
N CYS A 420 -4.08 23.34 2.98
CA CYS A 420 -5.35 23.46 3.70
C CYS A 420 -6.07 24.75 3.26
N VAL A 421 -6.60 24.74 2.03
CA VAL A 421 -7.09 25.96 1.36
C VAL A 421 -8.31 26.62 2.04
N MET A 422 -9.08 25.88 2.84
CA MET A 422 -10.21 26.41 3.62
C MET A 422 -9.89 26.72 5.07
N LEU A 423 -8.64 26.55 5.51
CA LEU A 423 -8.22 26.81 6.89
C LEU A 423 -8.28 28.31 7.18
N ASP A 424 -9.27 28.75 7.93
CA ASP A 424 -9.59 30.14 8.22
C ASP A 424 -8.87 30.63 9.49
N SER A 425 -8.80 29.79 10.52
CA SER A 425 -8.21 30.16 11.81
C SER A 425 -7.33 29.06 12.43
N VAL A 426 -6.24 29.49 13.05
CA VAL A 426 -5.28 28.62 13.73
C VAL A 426 -4.96 29.19 15.11
N VAL A 427 -5.04 28.34 16.15
CA VAL A 427 -4.61 28.69 17.50
C VAL A 427 -3.54 27.70 17.95
N ILE A 428 -2.32 28.17 18.17
CA ILE A 428 -1.22 27.34 18.66
C ILE A 428 -0.98 27.66 20.14
N ASN A 429 -1.47 26.79 21.04
CA ASN A 429 -1.22 26.88 22.48
C ASN A 429 0.05 26.13 22.91
N GLY A 430 0.65 25.35 21.99
CA GLY A 430 1.85 24.55 22.25
C GLY A 430 3.12 25.37 22.48
N MET A 431 4.14 24.71 23.01
CA MET A 431 5.46 25.31 23.28
C MET A 431 6.44 25.06 22.11
N ILE A 432 5.98 25.24 20.87
CA ILE A 432 6.84 25.11 19.69
C ILE A 432 7.82 26.27 19.63
N THR A 433 9.02 26.04 19.11
CA THR A 433 10.08 27.03 19.00
C THR A 433 10.25 27.59 17.59
N GLU A 434 9.60 26.98 16.62
CA GLU A 434 9.63 27.41 15.21
C GLU A 434 8.31 27.08 14.51
N VAL A 435 7.98 27.86 13.50
CA VAL A 435 7.03 27.49 12.45
C VAL A 435 7.89 26.95 11.32
N ASP A 436 7.84 25.63 11.14
CA ASP A 436 8.67 24.89 10.18
C ASP A 436 8.38 25.27 8.72
N SER A 437 9.27 24.83 7.83
CA SER A 437 9.14 25.12 6.40
C SER A 437 7.79 24.67 5.87
N LYS A 438 7.14 25.57 5.09
CA LYS A 438 5.85 25.33 4.43
C LYS A 438 4.68 24.94 5.34
N THR A 439 4.80 25.06 6.66
CA THR A 439 3.75 24.59 7.61
C THR A 439 2.35 25.04 7.22
N PHE A 440 2.17 26.28 6.74
CA PHE A 440 0.89 26.84 6.28
C PHE A 440 0.95 27.31 4.81
N TYR A 441 1.82 26.71 4.01
CA TYR A 441 1.92 27.05 2.59
C TYR A 441 0.59 26.81 1.89
N ARG A 442 0.11 27.79 1.11
CA ARG A 442 -1.20 27.75 0.42
C ARG A 442 -2.43 27.61 1.33
N CYS A 443 -2.35 28.02 2.58
CA CYS A 443 -3.56 28.20 3.39
C CYS A 443 -4.28 29.50 2.96
N ASN A 444 -4.91 29.44 1.77
CA ASN A 444 -5.43 30.65 1.12
C ASN A 444 -6.54 31.38 1.92
N ALA A 445 -7.33 30.65 2.71
CA ALA A 445 -8.40 31.21 3.53
C ALA A 445 -7.91 31.73 4.89
N LEU A 446 -6.64 31.51 5.28
CA LEU A 446 -6.14 31.83 6.62
C LEU A 446 -6.20 33.35 6.88
N ARG A 447 -7.09 33.74 7.79
CA ARG A 447 -7.29 35.15 8.18
C ARG A 447 -6.56 35.54 9.46
N CYS A 448 -6.55 34.59 10.41
CA CYS A 448 -5.95 34.82 11.71
C CYS A 448 -5.19 33.60 12.21
N ILE A 449 -4.06 33.88 12.85
CA ILE A 449 -3.27 32.86 13.55
C ILE A 449 -2.76 33.42 14.86
N THR A 450 -2.88 32.64 15.94
CA THR A 450 -2.28 32.92 17.24
C THR A 450 -1.02 32.09 17.41
N LEU A 451 0.11 32.76 17.56
CA LEU A 451 1.42 32.14 17.76
C LEU A 451 1.87 32.23 19.22
N PRO A 452 2.48 31.17 19.81
CA PRO A 452 3.02 31.23 21.16
C PRO A 452 4.29 32.08 21.25
N ASN A 453 4.53 32.65 22.42
CA ASN A 453 5.72 33.49 22.67
C ASN A 453 7.05 32.72 22.64
N SER A 454 7.03 31.41 22.53
CA SER A 454 8.22 30.54 22.43
C SER A 454 8.88 30.52 21.04
N ILE A 455 8.20 31.01 20.00
CA ILE A 455 8.70 30.94 18.61
C ILE A 455 9.88 31.87 18.40
N LYS A 456 10.98 31.31 17.93
CA LYS A 456 12.23 31.99 17.61
C LYS A 456 12.46 32.15 16.10
N LYS A 457 11.82 31.28 15.30
CA LYS A 457 12.01 31.24 13.84
C LYS A 457 10.69 30.99 13.11
N ILE A 458 10.47 31.72 12.03
CA ILE A 458 9.50 31.41 10.99
C ILE A 458 10.33 30.97 9.78
N ASP A 459 10.21 29.73 9.36
CA ASP A 459 11.10 29.15 8.36
C ASP A 459 10.62 29.42 6.93
N THR A 460 11.35 28.89 5.96
CA THR A 460 11.14 29.07 4.52
C THR A 460 9.71 28.69 4.12
N LYS A 461 9.03 29.61 3.41
CA LYS A 461 7.68 29.41 2.86
C LYS A 461 6.58 29.14 3.89
N ALA A 462 6.84 29.39 5.18
CA ALA A 462 5.93 28.99 6.26
C ALA A 462 4.48 29.50 6.07
N PHE A 463 4.29 30.71 5.50
CA PHE A 463 3.00 31.34 5.19
C PHE A 463 2.91 31.78 3.72
N GLN A 464 3.75 31.23 2.83
CA GLN A 464 3.71 31.59 1.41
C GLN A 464 2.30 31.28 0.84
N GLU A 465 1.75 32.23 0.07
CA GLU A 465 0.42 32.16 -0.53
C GLU A 465 -0.76 32.10 0.49
N CYS A 466 -0.57 32.56 1.74
CA CYS A 466 -1.68 32.83 2.65
C CYS A 466 -2.40 34.12 2.23
N THR A 467 -3.14 34.07 1.15
CA THR A 467 -3.67 35.27 0.44
C THR A 467 -4.69 36.05 1.25
N SER A 468 -5.37 35.45 2.23
CA SER A 468 -6.37 36.09 3.11
C SER A 468 -5.80 36.63 4.41
N LEU A 469 -4.49 36.43 4.70
CA LEU A 469 -3.86 36.86 5.96
C LEU A 469 -3.76 38.38 6.02
N GLN A 470 -4.56 39.03 6.89
CA GLN A 470 -4.63 40.49 6.97
C GLN A 470 -3.59 41.08 7.90
N GLY A 471 -3.17 40.32 8.91
CA GLY A 471 -2.17 40.69 9.89
C GLY A 471 -1.71 39.49 10.70
N ILE A 472 -0.58 39.62 11.36
CA ILE A 472 -0.02 38.60 12.26
C ILE A 472 0.72 39.28 13.41
N ASP A 473 0.42 38.86 14.64
CA ASP A 473 1.16 39.26 15.81
C ASP A 473 2.40 38.38 15.97
N LEU A 474 3.56 38.94 15.65
CA LEU A 474 4.83 38.23 15.75
C LEU A 474 5.31 38.13 17.19
N PRO A 475 5.70 36.94 17.69
CA PRO A 475 6.15 36.74 19.07
C PRO A 475 7.40 37.53 19.41
N VAL A 476 7.50 38.03 20.63
CA VAL A 476 8.64 38.86 21.08
C VAL A 476 10.00 38.16 21.04
N SER A 477 9.98 36.82 21.10
CA SER A 477 11.17 35.95 21.02
C SER A 477 11.66 35.69 19.59
N LEU A 478 10.92 36.16 18.55
CA LEU A 478 11.27 35.90 17.15
C LEU A 478 12.61 36.56 16.80
N THR A 479 13.52 35.79 16.22
CA THR A 479 14.87 36.20 15.84
C THR A 479 15.11 36.22 14.33
N SER A 480 14.37 35.43 13.56
CA SER A 480 14.53 35.35 12.10
C SER A 480 13.25 34.99 11.35
N ILE A 481 13.14 35.49 10.13
CA ILE A 481 12.12 35.15 9.13
C ILE A 481 12.85 34.58 7.93
N GLY A 482 12.44 33.41 7.47
CA GLY A 482 13.05 32.65 6.37
C GLY A 482 12.73 33.18 4.98
N ASP A 483 13.29 32.55 3.98
CA ASP A 483 13.05 32.89 2.58
C ASP A 483 11.59 32.59 2.19
N ASP A 484 10.96 33.43 1.37
CA ASP A 484 9.58 33.32 0.88
C ASP A 484 8.52 33.22 2.01
N ALA A 485 8.87 33.46 3.28
CA ALA A 485 8.04 33.13 4.44
C ALA A 485 6.60 33.68 4.38
N PHE A 486 6.40 34.89 3.82
CA PHE A 486 5.11 35.55 3.59
C PHE A 486 4.94 35.99 2.13
N GLU A 487 5.67 35.38 1.19
CA GLU A 487 5.52 35.70 -0.23
C GLU A 487 4.05 35.55 -0.65
N LYS A 488 3.54 36.51 -1.40
CA LYS A 488 2.14 36.55 -1.87
C LYS A 488 1.07 36.55 -0.77
N CYS A 489 1.38 36.95 0.46
CA CYS A 489 0.36 37.30 1.45
C CYS A 489 -0.33 38.60 1.02
N SER A 490 -1.16 38.52 -0.01
CA SER A 490 -1.68 39.68 -0.74
C SER A 490 -2.60 40.59 0.09
N SER A 491 -3.25 40.05 1.14
CA SER A 491 -4.12 40.82 2.06
C SER A 491 -3.37 41.43 3.26
N LEU A 492 -2.07 41.15 3.45
CA LEU A 492 -1.29 41.63 4.59
C LEU A 492 -1.14 43.16 4.54
N GLN A 493 -1.67 43.86 5.54
CA GLN A 493 -1.75 45.32 5.53
C GLN A 493 -0.53 46.00 6.19
N SER A 494 -0.04 45.39 7.25
CA SER A 494 1.13 45.90 7.96
C SER A 494 1.90 44.78 8.64
N ILE A 495 3.19 45.00 8.87
CA ILE A 495 4.04 44.13 9.66
C ILE A 495 4.93 44.93 10.61
N LYS A 496 4.94 44.49 11.86
CA LYS A 496 5.83 45.03 12.89
C LYS A 496 6.76 43.94 13.40
N LEU A 497 8.06 44.12 13.19
CA LEU A 497 9.05 43.16 13.66
C LEU A 497 9.37 43.34 15.12
N PRO A 498 9.37 42.25 15.94
CA PRO A 498 9.88 42.27 17.31
C PRO A 498 11.35 42.73 17.37
N VAL A 499 11.75 43.29 18.50
CA VAL A 499 13.08 43.86 18.70
C VAL A 499 14.25 42.90 18.50
N ALA A 500 14.00 41.59 18.71
CA ALA A 500 15.00 40.51 18.59
C ALA A 500 15.28 40.05 17.16
N VAL A 501 14.48 40.46 16.17
CA VAL A 501 14.65 40.02 14.79
C VAL A 501 15.94 40.59 14.19
N THR A 502 16.83 39.71 13.76
CA THR A 502 18.15 40.06 13.19
C THR A 502 18.22 39.86 11.68
N SER A 503 17.36 39.05 11.09
CA SER A 503 17.38 38.77 9.65
C SER A 503 15.99 38.51 9.06
N ILE A 504 15.83 38.95 7.83
CA ILE A 504 14.70 38.66 6.94
C ILE A 504 15.28 37.98 5.71
N GLY A 505 14.68 36.85 5.29
CA GLY A 505 15.07 36.08 4.13
C GLY A 505 14.81 36.76 2.79
N SER A 506 15.28 36.13 1.72
CA SER A 506 14.98 36.55 0.34
C SER A 506 13.48 36.34 0.05
N ASP A 507 12.89 37.23 -0.74
CA ASP A 507 11.51 37.20 -1.18
C ASP A 507 10.47 37.11 -0.04
N ALA A 508 10.88 37.28 1.23
CA ALA A 508 10.09 36.99 2.43
C ALA A 508 8.71 37.67 2.46
N PHE A 509 8.53 38.85 1.89
CA PHE A 509 7.26 39.61 1.75
C PHE A 509 7.03 40.04 0.30
N MET A 510 7.63 39.34 -0.68
CA MET A 510 7.43 39.64 -2.09
C MET A 510 5.94 39.48 -2.47
N GLU A 511 5.44 40.39 -3.30
CA GLU A 511 4.03 40.40 -3.75
C GLU A 511 2.98 40.53 -2.63
N CYS A 512 3.32 41.06 -1.46
CA CYS A 512 2.34 41.50 -0.46
C CYS A 512 1.66 42.81 -0.94
N THR A 513 0.68 42.68 -1.84
CA THR A 513 0.14 43.79 -2.63
C THR A 513 -0.61 44.82 -1.81
N MET A 514 -1.20 44.47 -0.65
CA MET A 514 -1.89 45.39 0.27
C MET A 514 -1.01 45.93 1.41
N LEU A 515 0.27 45.54 1.44
CA LEU A 515 1.20 45.96 2.51
C LEU A 515 1.47 47.46 2.39
N THR A 516 1.04 48.24 3.40
CA THR A 516 1.15 49.69 3.41
C THR A 516 2.29 50.20 4.32
N LYS A 517 2.60 49.41 5.37
CA LYS A 517 3.54 49.82 6.42
C LYS A 517 4.37 48.65 6.94
N VAL A 518 5.67 48.88 7.06
CA VAL A 518 6.64 47.95 7.64
C VAL A 518 7.39 48.65 8.77
N GLU A 519 7.39 48.06 9.97
CA GLU A 519 8.20 48.53 11.10
C GLU A 519 9.31 47.51 11.39
N LEU A 520 10.55 47.87 11.08
CA LEU A 520 11.72 47.01 11.20
C LEU A 520 12.33 47.09 12.62
N SER A 521 12.92 45.95 13.07
CA SER A 521 13.51 45.88 14.43
C SER A 521 14.77 46.71 14.58
N THR A 522 15.11 47.03 15.83
CA THR A 522 16.38 47.72 16.17
C THR A 522 17.61 46.82 16.00
N ALA A 523 17.46 45.51 16.11
CA ALA A 523 18.55 44.53 15.99
C ALA A 523 18.79 44.02 14.56
N LEU A 524 18.02 44.52 13.56
CA LEU A 524 18.05 43.99 12.20
C LEU A 524 19.41 44.26 11.53
N LYS A 525 20.03 43.17 11.04
CA LYS A 525 21.36 43.20 10.40
C LYS A 525 21.28 42.94 8.88
N LYS A 526 20.28 42.18 8.43
CA LYS A 526 20.16 41.77 7.02
C LYS A 526 18.70 41.69 6.56
N ILE A 527 18.45 42.18 5.36
CA ILE A 527 17.22 41.99 4.61
C ILE A 527 17.60 41.33 3.28
N GLY A 528 16.97 40.19 2.98
CA GLY A 528 17.24 39.39 1.78
C GLY A 528 16.90 40.12 0.47
N GLY A 529 17.35 39.51 -0.64
CA GLY A 529 17.01 39.97 -1.98
C GLY A 529 15.51 39.94 -2.19
N SER A 530 14.96 40.96 -2.87
CA SER A 530 13.53 41.08 -3.20
C SER A 530 12.56 40.98 -2.01
N ALA A 531 13.03 41.01 -0.78
CA ALA A 531 12.21 40.73 0.41
C ALA A 531 10.91 41.55 0.48
N PHE A 532 10.85 42.75 -0.06
CA PHE A 532 9.66 43.60 -0.18
C PHE A 532 9.40 44.01 -1.64
N ALA A 533 9.90 43.21 -2.61
CA ALA A 533 9.67 43.55 -4.01
C ALA A 533 8.20 43.38 -4.39
N LYS A 534 7.75 44.19 -5.35
CA LYS A 534 6.38 44.14 -5.89
C LYS A 534 5.28 44.33 -4.82
N CYS A 535 5.55 45.20 -3.82
CA CYS A 535 4.56 45.66 -2.85
C CYS A 535 4.08 47.09 -3.25
N PRO A 536 3.16 47.22 -4.21
CA PRO A 536 2.80 48.52 -4.80
C PRO A 536 2.13 49.48 -3.82
N SER A 537 1.51 48.93 -2.76
CA SER A 537 0.84 49.75 -1.73
C SER A 537 1.77 50.25 -0.62
N LEU A 538 3.07 49.86 -0.61
CA LEU A 538 3.99 50.16 0.48
C LEU A 538 4.31 51.65 0.50
N LYS A 539 3.85 52.34 1.57
CA LYS A 539 3.99 53.77 1.78
C LYS A 539 5.09 54.12 2.77
N GLU A 540 5.28 53.31 3.81
CA GLU A 540 6.20 53.59 4.90
C GLU A 540 7.05 52.38 5.28
N VAL A 541 8.36 52.58 5.37
CA VAL A 541 9.32 51.65 5.98
C VAL A 541 10.00 52.36 7.15
N ILE A 542 9.64 51.92 8.36
CA ILE A 542 10.19 52.47 9.59
C ILE A 542 11.40 51.65 10.01
N LEU A 543 12.57 52.27 9.97
CA LEU A 543 13.84 51.70 10.40
C LEU A 543 14.12 52.16 11.84
N ASN A 544 14.23 51.20 12.76
CA ASN A 544 14.48 51.49 14.17
C ASN A 544 15.97 51.38 14.54
N SER A 545 16.81 50.86 13.64
CA SER A 545 18.25 50.75 13.83
C SER A 545 18.97 52.03 13.41
N PRO A 546 19.87 52.59 14.23
CA PRO A 546 20.71 53.69 13.82
C PRO A 546 21.75 53.32 12.76
N ALA A 547 22.14 52.03 12.69
CA ALA A 547 22.99 51.48 11.63
C ALA A 547 22.13 50.77 10.57
N PRO A 548 22.28 51.09 9.27
CA PRO A 548 21.48 50.47 8.22
C PRO A 548 21.76 48.98 8.09
N PRO A 549 20.73 48.11 8.01
CA PRO A 549 20.91 46.67 7.71
C PRO A 549 21.44 46.51 6.28
N SER A 550 22.11 45.38 5.99
CA SER A 550 22.49 45.08 4.61
C SER A 550 21.24 44.78 3.75
N ILE A 551 21.22 45.30 2.54
CA ILE A 551 20.16 45.09 1.53
C ILE A 551 20.78 44.84 0.17
N SER A 552 19.97 44.32 -0.77
CA SER A 552 20.28 44.25 -2.19
C SER A 552 19.52 45.33 -2.97
N LYS A 553 19.91 45.60 -4.19
CA LYS A 553 19.19 46.53 -5.09
C LYS A 553 17.75 46.06 -5.41
N SER A 554 17.48 44.76 -5.28
CA SER A 554 16.15 44.17 -5.52
C SER A 554 15.24 44.21 -4.30
N THR A 555 15.75 44.48 -3.07
CA THR A 555 15.00 44.36 -1.80
C THR A 555 13.65 45.11 -1.84
N PHE A 556 13.58 46.31 -2.38
CA PHE A 556 12.36 47.12 -2.52
C PHE A 556 11.97 47.36 -3.99
N LYS A 557 12.36 46.48 -4.90
CA LYS A 557 12.09 46.64 -6.33
C LYS A 557 10.59 46.76 -6.62
N GLY A 558 10.18 47.81 -7.29
CA GLY A 558 8.77 48.08 -7.61
C GLY A 558 7.99 48.76 -6.47
N CYS A 559 8.67 49.26 -5.45
CA CYS A 559 8.09 50.03 -4.37
C CYS A 559 8.73 51.43 -4.27
N MET A 560 7.98 52.41 -3.76
CA MET A 560 8.48 53.79 -3.53
C MET A 560 8.03 54.32 -2.15
N PRO A 561 8.44 53.66 -1.04
CA PRO A 561 8.02 54.09 0.28
C PRO A 561 8.83 55.29 0.77
N ALA A 562 8.28 56.00 1.75
CA ALA A 562 9.08 56.89 2.60
C ALA A 562 9.85 56.01 3.60
N TYR A 563 11.17 56.26 3.74
CA TYR A 563 12.03 55.57 4.71
C TYR A 563 12.19 56.45 5.96
N ILE A 564 11.56 56.03 7.06
CA ILE A 564 11.60 56.74 8.33
C ILE A 564 12.73 56.16 9.18
N ILE A 565 13.80 56.95 9.35
CA ILE A 565 15.03 56.56 10.04
C ILE A 565 15.15 57.25 11.42
N PRO A 566 15.97 56.71 12.36
CA PRO A 566 16.22 57.38 13.64
C PRO A 566 16.81 58.78 13.47
N ARG A 567 16.45 59.69 14.38
CA ARG A 567 16.97 61.05 14.39
C ARG A 567 18.51 61.08 14.45
N GLY A 568 19.15 61.86 13.60
CA GLY A 568 20.61 61.97 13.48
C GLY A 568 21.29 60.81 12.71
N SER A 569 20.54 59.90 12.11
CA SER A 569 21.10 58.74 11.37
C SER A 569 21.25 58.99 9.87
N LEU A 570 20.77 60.12 9.34
CA LEU A 570 20.72 60.38 7.89
C LEU A 570 22.08 60.23 7.23
N SER A 571 23.14 60.81 7.80
CA SER A 571 24.50 60.74 7.25
C SER A 571 25.03 59.30 7.14
N VAL A 572 24.68 58.45 8.11
CA VAL A 572 25.09 57.02 8.13
C VAL A 572 24.38 56.24 7.02
N TYR A 573 23.08 56.49 6.80
CA TYR A 573 22.30 55.82 5.77
C TYR A 573 22.73 56.22 4.35
N ILE A 574 22.90 57.51 4.05
CA ILE A 574 23.32 58.00 2.72
C ILE A 574 24.77 57.63 2.38
N ALA A 575 25.64 57.46 3.36
CA ALA A 575 27.02 57.01 3.16
C ALA A 575 27.14 55.48 3.01
N ASN A 576 26.13 54.71 3.40
CA ASN A 576 26.17 53.28 3.34
C ASN A 576 26.12 52.76 1.88
N LYS A 577 27.00 51.83 1.53
CA LYS A 577 27.15 51.30 0.14
C LYS A 577 25.86 50.68 -0.41
N ASP A 578 25.06 50.04 0.45
CA ASP A 578 23.84 49.33 0.07
C ASP A 578 22.63 50.28 0.01
N TRP A 579 22.62 51.38 0.80
CA TRP A 579 21.50 52.33 0.93
C TRP A 579 21.66 53.62 0.14
N LYS A 580 22.86 53.96 -0.36
CA LYS A 580 23.15 55.20 -1.08
C LYS A 580 22.31 55.46 -2.34
N HIS A 581 21.66 54.42 -2.88
CA HIS A 581 20.80 54.54 -4.05
C HIS A 581 19.33 54.77 -3.70
N ILE A 582 19.00 54.71 -2.40
CA ILE A 582 17.66 54.93 -1.88
C ILE A 582 17.43 56.44 -1.69
N THR A 583 16.23 56.90 -2.02
CA THR A 583 15.76 58.28 -1.81
C THR A 583 14.50 58.26 -0.93
N GLY A 584 14.06 59.42 -0.45
CA GLY A 584 12.83 59.54 0.32
C GLY A 584 13.00 59.32 1.83
N TYR A 585 14.20 59.56 2.36
CA TYR A 585 14.48 59.53 3.81
C TYR A 585 13.74 60.64 4.57
N ARG A 586 13.19 60.25 5.73
CA ARG A 586 12.65 61.19 6.75
C ARG A 586 13.18 60.75 8.11
N GLU A 587 13.65 61.70 8.89
CA GLU A 587 14.04 61.42 10.28
C GLU A 587 12.79 61.41 11.20
N LYS A 588 12.81 60.54 12.21
CA LYS A 588 11.78 60.54 13.25
C LYS A 588 11.78 61.91 13.96
N GLN A 589 10.57 62.44 14.20
CA GLN A 589 10.39 63.69 15.01
C GLN A 589 10.75 63.43 16.45
#